data_5ec79ed1b2c2b69f15b140c00ae10665
#
_entry.id   5ec79ed1b2c2b69f15b140c00ae10665
#
_cell.length_a   1.000
_cell.length_b   1.000
_cell.length_c   1.000
_cell.angle_alpha   90.00
_cell.angle_beta   90.00
_cell.angle_gamma   90.00
#
_symmetry.space_group_name_H-M   'P 1'
#
loop_
_entity.id
_entity.type
_entity.pdbx_description
1 polymer ?
#
loop_
_entity_poly.entity_id
_entity_poly.type
_entity_poly.pdbx_seq_one_letter_code
_entity_poly.pdbx_strand_id
1 'polypeptide(L)'
;MKKATGAAIANFVREHIITRFRIPKRLISDNGTSFINKDMKGLTEAYYIKHGRSTPYYPQGNGQAEATNRVMLKILKKIKHDYGGKWSDHLADVLWACRSSVKTAMGFSPFSLVYGIEAISPVELVVPTPRVVLEESQEETEDTNNERRLADLEGVEEERELAKKRSQRYQQRMTRAYA
;
A
#
# COMPACT_ATOMS: atom_id res chain seq x y z
N MET A 1 -20.83 -13.66 -6.78
CA MET A 1 -19.57 -13.36 -6.08
C MET A 1 -19.19 -14.53 -5.21
N LYS A 2 -17.97 -15.07 -5.33
CA LYS A 2 -17.48 -16.07 -4.37
C LYS A 2 -17.34 -15.41 -3.00
N LYS A 3 -17.86 -16.03 -1.95
CA LYS A 3 -17.68 -15.53 -0.57
C LYS A 3 -16.20 -15.57 -0.22
N ALA A 4 -15.67 -14.51 0.40
CA ALA A 4 -14.33 -14.48 0.94
C ALA A 4 -14.28 -15.43 2.15
N THR A 5 -13.78 -16.65 1.94
CA THR A 5 -13.58 -17.65 3.01
C THR A 5 -12.28 -17.35 3.77
N GLY A 6 -12.17 -17.85 5.00
CA GLY A 6 -10.94 -17.75 5.78
C GLY A 6 -9.71 -18.28 5.05
N ALA A 7 -9.83 -19.45 4.44
CA ALA A 7 -8.77 -20.07 3.64
C ALA A 7 -8.36 -19.19 2.45
N ALA A 8 -9.31 -18.56 1.75
CA ALA A 8 -9.00 -17.66 0.63
C ALA A 8 -8.25 -16.42 1.10
N ILE A 9 -8.60 -15.85 2.25
CA ILE A 9 -7.90 -14.69 2.83
C ILE A 9 -6.51 -15.09 3.33
N ALA A 10 -6.36 -16.22 4.00
CA ALA A 10 -5.07 -16.70 4.45
C ALA A 10 -4.10 -16.93 3.27
N ASN A 11 -4.59 -17.58 2.19
CA ASN A 11 -3.82 -17.73 0.95
C ASN A 11 -3.47 -16.40 0.31
N PHE A 12 -4.41 -15.45 0.27
CA PHE A 12 -4.14 -14.11 -0.25
C PHE A 12 -3.03 -13.41 0.54
N VAL A 13 -3.07 -13.44 1.86
CA VAL A 13 -2.02 -12.85 2.72
C VAL A 13 -0.68 -13.51 2.45
N ARG A 14 -0.64 -14.85 2.32
CA ARG A 14 0.59 -15.57 2.01
C ARG A 14 1.15 -15.18 0.64
N GLU A 15 0.33 -15.24 -0.42
CA GLU A 15 0.77 -15.08 -1.81
C GLU A 15 1.02 -13.63 -2.20
N HIS A 16 0.25 -12.68 -1.66
CA HIS A 16 0.30 -11.30 -2.09
C HIS A 16 0.96 -10.34 -1.08
N ILE A 17 1.19 -10.77 0.15
CA ILE A 17 1.84 -9.95 1.16
C ILE A 17 3.19 -10.57 1.57
N ILE A 18 3.16 -11.80 2.11
CA ILE A 18 4.37 -12.41 2.68
C ILE A 18 5.41 -12.66 1.59
N THR A 19 5.03 -13.28 0.47
CA THR A 19 5.96 -13.63 -0.61
C THR A 19 6.45 -12.42 -1.41
N ARG A 20 5.74 -11.28 -1.37
CA ARG A 20 6.11 -10.09 -2.15
C ARG A 20 6.86 -9.05 -1.34
N PHE A 21 6.53 -8.89 -0.07
CA PHE A 21 7.06 -7.78 0.73
C PHE A 21 7.89 -8.22 1.92
N ARG A 22 7.61 -9.32 2.54
CA ARG A 22 8.19 -9.98 3.72
C ARG A 22 7.11 -10.26 4.77
N ILE A 23 7.48 -11.02 5.80
CA ILE A 23 6.60 -11.33 6.92
C ILE A 23 6.34 -10.06 7.74
N PRO A 24 5.09 -9.58 7.84
CA PRO A 24 4.77 -8.39 8.64
C PRO A 24 4.84 -8.71 10.14
N LYS A 25 5.35 -7.81 10.94
CA LYS A 25 5.35 -7.95 12.42
C LYS A 25 3.94 -7.99 13.00
N ARG A 26 3.01 -7.27 12.38
CA ARG A 26 1.61 -7.16 12.83
C ARG A 26 0.67 -7.09 11.64
N LEU A 27 -0.42 -7.82 11.72
CA LEU A 27 -1.58 -7.70 10.84
C LEU A 27 -2.75 -7.15 11.65
N ILE A 28 -3.44 -6.15 11.14
CA ILE A 28 -4.63 -5.57 11.80
C ILE A 28 -5.83 -5.82 10.90
N SER A 29 -6.92 -6.33 11.45
CA SER A 29 -8.18 -6.52 10.75
C SER A 29 -9.37 -6.08 11.62
N ASP A 30 -10.53 -5.99 11.02
CA ASP A 30 -11.78 -5.95 11.76
C ASP A 30 -12.11 -7.31 12.40
N ASN A 31 -13.26 -7.38 13.10
CA ASN A 31 -13.75 -8.60 13.71
C ASN A 31 -14.57 -9.48 12.76
N GLY A 32 -14.46 -9.29 11.45
CA GLY A 32 -15.15 -10.12 10.46
C GLY A 32 -14.79 -11.59 10.58
N THR A 33 -15.77 -12.46 10.46
CA THR A 33 -15.58 -13.94 10.54
C THR A 33 -14.57 -14.45 9.52
N SER A 34 -14.39 -13.72 8.42
CA SER A 34 -13.39 -14.03 7.38
C SER A 34 -11.95 -13.85 7.86
N PHE A 35 -11.72 -13.08 8.91
CA PHE A 35 -10.41 -12.84 9.52
C PHE A 35 -10.24 -13.58 10.86
N ILE A 36 -11.38 -13.98 11.49
CA ILE A 36 -11.37 -14.69 12.79
C ILE A 36 -11.77 -16.14 12.55
N ASN A 37 -10.81 -16.92 12.11
CA ASN A 37 -11.03 -18.34 11.80
C ASN A 37 -9.73 -19.15 11.98
N LYS A 38 -9.83 -20.47 11.85
CA LYS A 38 -8.71 -21.39 12.03
C LYS A 38 -7.58 -21.17 11.01
N ASP A 39 -7.93 -20.85 9.77
CA ASP A 39 -6.96 -20.67 8.69
C ASP A 39 -6.08 -19.44 8.93
N MET A 40 -6.69 -18.31 9.31
CA MET A 40 -5.96 -17.10 9.66
C MET A 40 -5.12 -17.27 10.93
N LYS A 41 -5.66 -17.99 11.92
CA LYS A 41 -4.92 -18.31 13.13
C LYS A 41 -3.69 -19.16 12.80
N GLY A 42 -3.86 -20.24 12.04
CA GLY A 42 -2.75 -21.09 11.62
C GLY A 42 -1.68 -20.34 10.83
N LEU A 43 -2.09 -19.46 9.89
CA LEU A 43 -1.16 -18.60 9.15
C LEU A 43 -0.36 -17.68 10.10
N THR A 44 -1.04 -16.97 10.98
CA THR A 44 -0.38 -16.00 11.86
C THR A 44 0.54 -16.67 12.88
N GLU A 45 0.20 -17.86 13.37
CA GLU A 45 1.05 -18.68 14.23
C GLU A 45 2.28 -19.20 13.49
N ALA A 46 2.10 -19.76 12.28
CA ALA A 46 3.20 -20.31 11.47
C ALA A 46 4.27 -19.27 11.11
N TYR A 47 3.86 -18.02 10.90
CA TYR A 47 4.77 -16.92 10.53
C TYR A 47 5.07 -15.95 11.67
N TYR A 48 4.67 -16.26 12.91
CA TYR A 48 4.86 -15.41 14.10
C TYR A 48 4.33 -13.99 13.94
N ILE A 49 3.21 -13.83 13.24
CA ILE A 49 2.56 -12.54 12.98
C ILE A 49 1.62 -12.19 14.15
N LYS A 50 1.79 -11.03 14.76
CA LYS A 50 0.85 -10.52 15.75
C LYS A 50 -0.44 -10.07 15.07
N HIS A 51 -1.54 -10.81 15.23
CA HIS A 51 -2.85 -10.42 14.72
C HIS A 51 -3.56 -9.49 15.71
N GLY A 52 -3.64 -8.20 15.36
CA GLY A 52 -4.40 -7.19 16.09
C GLY A 52 -5.82 -7.08 15.51
N ARG A 53 -6.80 -6.85 16.38
CA ARG A 53 -8.21 -6.67 16.00
C ARG A 53 -8.66 -5.27 16.38
N SER A 54 -9.31 -4.57 15.45
CA SER A 54 -10.05 -3.37 15.81
C SER A 54 -11.35 -3.77 16.50
N THR A 55 -11.68 -3.08 17.58
CA THR A 55 -12.95 -3.30 18.27
C THR A 55 -13.93 -2.19 17.90
N PRO A 56 -15.26 -2.40 18.07
CA PRO A 56 -16.25 -1.33 17.91
C PRO A 56 -15.96 -0.10 18.80
N TYR A 57 -15.31 -0.33 19.95
CA TYR A 57 -14.91 0.72 20.88
C TYR A 57 -13.59 1.40 20.54
N TYR A 58 -12.80 0.83 19.61
CA TYR A 58 -11.56 1.41 19.12
C TYR A 58 -11.46 1.25 17.59
N PRO A 59 -12.35 1.92 16.82
CA PRO A 59 -12.38 1.83 15.36
C PRO A 59 -11.14 2.44 14.71
N GLN A 60 -10.45 3.33 15.42
CA GLN A 60 -9.23 3.98 14.94
C GLN A 60 -8.12 2.97 14.55
N GLY A 61 -8.11 1.76 15.14
CA GLY A 61 -7.16 0.71 14.81
C GLY A 61 -7.22 0.25 13.35
N ASN A 62 -8.37 0.36 12.68
CA ASN A 62 -8.58 0.01 11.26
C ASN A 62 -8.90 1.22 10.37
N GLY A 63 -8.91 2.43 10.92
CA GLY A 63 -9.38 3.64 10.24
C GLY A 63 -8.61 3.96 8.95
N GLN A 64 -7.33 3.60 8.86
CA GLN A 64 -6.55 3.81 7.65
C GLN A 64 -7.00 2.89 6.50
N ALA A 65 -7.30 1.63 6.78
CA ALA A 65 -7.84 0.69 5.79
C ALA A 65 -9.24 1.11 5.35
N GLU A 66 -10.10 1.54 6.28
CA GLU A 66 -11.45 2.02 5.98
C GLU A 66 -11.43 3.30 5.13
N ALA A 67 -10.56 4.26 5.46
CA ALA A 67 -10.39 5.47 4.68
C ALA A 67 -9.92 5.18 3.25
N THR A 68 -8.94 4.28 3.10
CA THR A 68 -8.44 3.84 1.79
C THR A 68 -9.53 3.13 0.99
N ASN A 69 -10.28 2.21 1.60
CA ASN A 69 -11.39 1.52 0.96
C ASN A 69 -12.48 2.50 0.51
N ARG A 70 -12.78 3.52 1.30
CA ARG A 70 -13.76 4.56 0.94
C ARG A 70 -13.32 5.33 -0.29
N VAL A 71 -12.05 5.68 -0.41
CA VAL A 71 -11.49 6.35 -1.60
C VAL A 71 -11.58 5.44 -2.81
N MET A 72 -11.12 4.19 -2.70
CA MET A 72 -11.19 3.21 -3.80
C MET A 72 -12.63 3.00 -4.29
N LEU A 73 -13.58 2.86 -3.37
CA LEU A 73 -15.00 2.70 -3.73
C LEU A 73 -15.56 3.94 -4.44
N LYS A 74 -15.15 5.16 -4.06
CA LYS A 74 -15.55 6.38 -4.77
C LYS A 74 -15.03 6.39 -6.20
N ILE A 75 -13.76 6.04 -6.40
CA ILE A 75 -13.13 5.99 -7.72
C ILE A 75 -13.82 4.92 -8.58
N LEU A 76 -14.00 3.70 -8.06
CA LEU A 76 -14.68 2.60 -8.76
C LEU A 76 -16.12 2.96 -9.17
N LYS A 77 -16.87 3.63 -8.30
CA LYS A 77 -18.23 4.10 -8.60
C LYS A 77 -18.21 5.12 -9.74
N LYS A 78 -17.26 6.06 -9.73
CA LYS A 78 -17.11 7.06 -10.79
C LYS A 78 -16.76 6.41 -12.12
N ILE A 79 -15.76 5.56 -12.16
CA ILE A 79 -15.33 4.85 -13.37
C ILE A 79 -16.47 4.01 -13.94
N LYS A 80 -17.19 3.27 -13.09
CA LYS A 80 -18.37 2.51 -13.54
C LYS A 80 -19.47 3.39 -14.10
N HIS A 81 -19.68 4.57 -13.55
CA HIS A 81 -20.65 5.54 -14.07
C HIS A 81 -20.23 6.08 -15.42
N ASP A 82 -18.96 6.47 -15.57
CA ASP A 82 -18.46 7.17 -16.77
C ASP A 82 -18.20 6.22 -17.95
N TYR A 83 -17.74 5.00 -17.68
CA TYR A 83 -17.31 4.04 -18.70
C TYR A 83 -18.14 2.75 -18.76
N GLY A 84 -19.05 2.52 -17.82
CA GLY A 84 -19.86 1.29 -17.74
C GLY A 84 -19.03 0.06 -17.31
N GLY A 85 -19.46 -1.13 -17.74
CA GLY A 85 -18.74 -2.38 -17.47
C GLY A 85 -18.85 -2.91 -16.03
N LYS A 86 -18.05 -3.92 -15.72
CA LYS A 86 -17.96 -4.49 -14.37
C LYS A 86 -16.90 -3.74 -13.57
N TRP A 87 -17.19 -3.41 -12.33
CA TRP A 87 -16.23 -2.75 -11.43
C TRP A 87 -14.92 -3.54 -11.27
N SER A 88 -14.99 -4.88 -11.41
CA SER A 88 -13.82 -5.77 -11.31
C SER A 88 -12.79 -5.50 -12.42
N ASP A 89 -13.23 -5.06 -13.59
CA ASP A 89 -12.39 -4.86 -14.75
C ASP A 89 -11.47 -3.63 -14.56
N HIS A 90 -11.92 -2.68 -13.74
CA HIS A 90 -11.20 -1.45 -13.41
C HIS A 90 -10.44 -1.51 -12.06
N LEU A 91 -10.49 -2.65 -11.35
CA LEU A 91 -9.91 -2.75 -10.01
C LEU A 91 -8.38 -2.59 -10.04
N ALA A 92 -7.73 -3.15 -11.04
CA ALA A 92 -6.27 -3.05 -11.18
C ALA A 92 -5.81 -1.59 -11.35
N ASP A 93 -6.51 -0.83 -12.18
CA ASP A 93 -6.21 0.59 -12.45
C ASP A 93 -6.41 1.45 -11.20
N VAL A 94 -7.50 1.20 -10.47
CA VAL A 94 -7.76 1.91 -9.19
C VAL A 94 -6.71 1.58 -8.14
N LEU A 95 -6.29 0.33 -8.05
CA LEU A 95 -5.21 -0.07 -7.14
C LEU A 95 -3.89 0.57 -7.54
N TRP A 96 -3.58 0.61 -8.84
CA TRP A 96 -2.41 1.29 -9.38
C TRP A 96 -2.42 2.77 -9.01
N ALA A 97 -3.49 3.49 -9.34
CA ALA A 97 -3.66 4.90 -8.99
C ALA A 97 -3.54 5.16 -7.48
N CYS A 98 -4.09 4.28 -6.65
CA CYS A 98 -3.95 4.40 -5.20
C CYS A 98 -2.52 4.17 -4.70
N ARG A 99 -1.75 3.32 -5.35
CA ARG A 99 -0.34 3.02 -4.99
C ARG A 99 0.62 4.09 -5.46
N SER A 100 0.41 4.65 -6.64
CA SER A 100 1.26 5.69 -7.24
C SER A 100 0.95 7.12 -6.78
N SER A 101 -0.23 7.37 -6.20
CA SER A 101 -0.59 8.70 -5.72
C SER A 101 0.00 9.02 -4.36
N VAL A 102 0.55 10.22 -4.22
CA VAL A 102 1.03 10.77 -2.94
C VAL A 102 -0.09 10.79 -1.90
N LYS A 103 0.17 10.29 -0.71
CA LYS A 103 -0.77 10.31 0.42
C LYS A 103 -0.50 11.51 1.32
N THR A 104 -1.49 12.37 1.49
CA THR A 104 -1.40 13.59 2.30
C THR A 104 -0.87 13.32 3.72
N ALA A 105 -1.23 12.18 4.32
CA ALA A 105 -0.79 11.82 5.66
C ALA A 105 0.71 11.52 5.75
N MET A 106 1.33 11.05 4.66
CA MET A 106 2.74 10.64 4.62
C MET A 106 3.60 11.59 3.80
N GLY A 107 3.03 12.25 2.77
CA GLY A 107 3.74 13.11 1.84
C GLY A 107 4.51 12.35 0.75
N PHE A 108 4.30 11.06 0.65
CA PHE A 108 4.92 10.15 -0.32
C PHE A 108 3.88 9.21 -0.92
N SER A 109 4.20 8.64 -2.09
CA SER A 109 3.38 7.57 -2.65
C SER A 109 3.68 6.23 -1.93
N PRO A 110 2.71 5.32 -1.81
CA PRO A 110 3.01 3.96 -1.33
C PRO A 110 4.03 3.24 -2.21
N PHE A 111 4.07 3.55 -3.50
CA PHE A 111 5.00 2.95 -4.45
C PHE A 111 6.44 3.39 -4.16
N SER A 112 6.70 4.70 -4.01
CA SER A 112 8.05 5.19 -3.71
C SER A 112 8.59 4.68 -2.38
N LEU A 113 7.76 4.60 -1.34
CA LEU A 113 8.16 4.03 -0.04
C LEU A 113 8.51 2.54 -0.08
N VAL A 114 8.02 1.79 -1.07
CA VAL A 114 8.32 0.36 -1.22
C VAL A 114 9.53 0.15 -2.11
N TYR A 115 9.57 0.81 -3.27
CA TYR A 115 10.54 0.54 -4.32
C TYR A 115 11.68 1.57 -4.39
N GLY A 116 11.59 2.68 -3.68
CA GLY A 116 12.58 3.76 -3.68
C GLY A 116 12.51 4.70 -4.89
N ILE A 117 11.59 4.45 -5.80
CA ILE A 117 11.40 5.23 -7.02
C ILE A 117 9.92 5.57 -7.19
N GLU A 118 9.62 6.67 -7.88
CA GLU A 118 8.26 6.99 -8.26
C GLU A 118 7.78 6.12 -9.42
N ALA A 119 6.50 5.75 -9.38
CA ALA A 119 5.89 4.97 -10.45
C ALA A 119 5.83 5.76 -11.75
N ILE A 120 6.27 5.17 -12.85
CA ILE A 120 6.09 5.73 -14.20
C ILE A 120 4.64 5.50 -14.62
N SER A 121 3.94 6.57 -14.96
CA SER A 121 2.55 6.45 -15.44
C SER A 121 2.52 6.05 -16.93
N PRO A 122 1.45 5.39 -17.41
CA PRO A 122 1.33 5.06 -18.84
C PRO A 122 1.44 6.28 -19.78
N VAL A 123 1.04 7.47 -19.31
CA VAL A 123 1.16 8.71 -20.07
C VAL A 123 2.62 9.11 -20.26
N GLU A 124 3.48 8.89 -19.26
CA GLU A 124 4.91 9.19 -19.34
C GLU A 124 5.68 8.28 -20.29
N LEU A 125 5.15 7.11 -20.62
CA LEU A 125 5.71 6.25 -21.65
C LEU A 125 5.43 6.78 -23.07
N VAL A 126 4.35 7.54 -23.23
CA VAL A 126 3.98 8.15 -24.53
C VAL A 126 4.58 9.54 -24.69
N VAL A 127 4.60 10.31 -23.60
CA VAL A 127 5.19 11.65 -23.53
C VAL A 127 6.24 11.64 -22.42
N PRO A 128 7.50 11.30 -22.76
CA PRO A 128 8.55 11.16 -21.76
C PRO A 128 8.78 12.46 -20.99
N THR A 129 8.78 12.38 -19.68
CA THR A 129 9.18 13.48 -18.80
C THR A 129 10.70 13.54 -18.70
N PRO A 130 11.30 14.68 -18.34
CA PRO A 130 12.75 14.81 -18.14
C PRO A 130 13.33 13.72 -17.23
N ARG A 131 12.54 13.24 -16.25
CA ARG A 131 12.92 12.16 -15.35
C ARG A 131 13.17 10.85 -16.10
N VAL A 132 12.26 10.47 -16.99
CA VAL A 132 12.35 9.22 -17.79
C VAL A 132 13.52 9.31 -18.76
N VAL A 133 13.69 10.45 -19.41
CA VAL A 133 14.78 10.67 -20.38
C VAL A 133 16.15 10.62 -19.74
N LEU A 134 16.29 11.15 -18.51
CA LEU A 134 17.57 11.18 -17.79
C LEU A 134 17.99 9.77 -17.32
N GLU A 135 17.02 8.90 -16.99
CA GLU A 135 17.31 7.51 -16.61
C GLU A 135 17.84 6.68 -17.79
N GLU A 136 17.39 6.96 -19.02
CA GLU A 136 17.82 6.23 -20.22
C GLU A 136 19.21 6.68 -20.75
N SER A 137 19.66 7.88 -20.39
CA SER A 137 20.86 8.49 -21.00
C SER A 137 22.17 8.29 -20.21
N GLN A 138 22.16 7.57 -19.10
CA GLN A 138 23.36 7.37 -18.28
C GLN A 138 24.03 6.02 -18.57
N GLU A 139 25.09 6.03 -19.38
CA GLU A 139 26.07 4.95 -19.44
C GLU A 139 26.91 5.00 -18.14
N GLU A 140 26.57 4.17 -17.17
CA GLU A 140 27.26 4.14 -15.86
C GLU A 140 28.29 3.01 -15.83
N THR A 141 29.48 3.28 -15.26
CA THR A 141 30.45 2.24 -14.91
C THR A 141 29.95 1.45 -13.69
N GLU A 142 30.37 0.19 -13.51
CA GLU A 142 29.90 -0.67 -12.40
C GLU A 142 30.13 -0.05 -11.02
N ASP A 143 31.23 0.67 -10.83
CA ASP A 143 31.56 1.29 -9.52
C ASP A 143 30.63 2.48 -9.20
N THR A 144 30.37 3.36 -10.17
CA THR A 144 29.43 4.48 -10.00
C THR A 144 28.01 3.99 -9.78
N ASN A 145 27.62 2.87 -10.39
CA ASN A 145 26.31 2.26 -10.21
C ASN A 145 26.14 1.68 -8.78
N ASN A 146 27.19 1.11 -8.20
CA ASN A 146 27.14 0.60 -6.84
C ASN A 146 27.03 1.71 -5.78
N GLU A 147 27.81 2.78 -5.92
CA GLU A 147 27.74 3.95 -5.03
C GLU A 147 26.35 4.61 -5.09
N ARG A 148 25.81 4.77 -6.30
CA ARG A 148 24.46 5.31 -6.49
C ARG A 148 23.39 4.44 -5.85
N ARG A 149 23.46 3.11 -6.01
CA ARG A 149 22.51 2.18 -5.36
C ARG A 149 22.56 2.26 -3.83
N LEU A 150 23.73 2.44 -3.24
CA LEU A 150 23.88 2.64 -1.80
C LEU A 150 23.25 3.96 -1.36
N ALA A 151 23.51 5.05 -2.07
CA ALA A 151 22.90 6.35 -1.79
C ALA A 151 21.38 6.32 -1.94
N ASP A 152 20.87 5.64 -2.96
CA ASP A 152 19.41 5.44 -3.17
C ASP A 152 18.79 4.66 -2.00
N LEU A 153 19.44 3.61 -1.52
CA LEU A 153 18.95 2.83 -0.37
C LEU A 153 18.92 3.66 0.92
N GLU A 154 19.93 4.48 1.17
CA GLU A 154 19.96 5.41 2.31
C GLU A 154 18.84 6.46 2.19
N GLY A 155 18.65 7.03 1.02
CA GLY A 155 17.57 7.98 0.72
C GLY A 155 16.18 7.40 0.97
N VAL A 156 15.95 6.14 0.57
CA VAL A 156 14.67 5.44 0.82
C VAL A 156 14.40 5.27 2.31
N GLU A 157 15.43 4.96 3.11
CA GLU A 157 15.24 4.80 4.55
C GLU A 157 14.92 6.14 5.24
N GLU A 158 15.55 7.23 4.81
CA GLU A 158 15.22 8.57 5.28
C GLU A 158 13.79 8.97 4.93
N GLU A 159 13.34 8.70 3.70
CA GLU A 159 11.96 8.95 3.27
C GLU A 159 10.94 8.15 4.10
N ARG A 160 11.22 6.89 4.39
CA ARG A 160 10.40 6.02 5.25
C ARG A 160 10.28 6.56 6.67
N GLU A 161 11.40 7.01 7.25
CA GLU A 161 11.42 7.66 8.57
C GLU A 161 10.58 8.94 8.58
N LEU A 162 10.73 9.78 7.55
CA LEU A 162 9.99 11.02 7.40
C LEU A 162 8.49 10.76 7.20
N ALA A 163 8.14 9.79 6.36
CA ALA A 163 6.76 9.36 6.15
C ALA A 163 6.11 8.87 7.46
N LYS A 164 6.84 8.09 8.26
CA LYS A 164 6.41 7.61 9.56
C LYS A 164 6.15 8.77 10.53
N LYS A 165 7.07 9.72 10.63
CA LYS A 165 6.92 10.93 11.48
C LYS A 165 5.71 11.77 11.05
N ARG A 166 5.52 11.98 9.74
CA ARG A 166 4.36 12.71 9.19
C ARG A 166 3.03 11.98 9.49
N SER A 167 2.99 10.67 9.29
CA SER A 167 1.81 9.84 9.58
C SER A 167 1.43 9.90 11.06
N GLN A 168 2.40 9.82 11.97
CA GLN A 168 2.16 9.94 13.41
C GLN A 168 1.58 11.31 13.78
N ARG A 169 2.13 12.39 13.25
CA ARG A 169 1.62 13.76 13.46
C ARG A 169 0.20 13.92 12.91
N TYR A 170 -0.07 13.34 11.74
CA TYR A 170 -1.41 13.33 11.16
C TYR A 170 -2.40 12.60 12.07
N GLN A 171 -2.06 11.41 12.54
CA GLN A 171 -2.90 10.65 13.48
C GLN A 171 -3.17 11.41 14.79
N GLN A 172 -2.13 12.03 15.37
CA GLN A 172 -2.29 12.85 16.58
C GLN A 172 -3.24 14.03 16.37
N ARG A 173 -3.15 14.72 15.22
CA ARG A 173 -4.08 15.81 14.87
C ARG A 173 -5.50 15.31 14.75
N MET A 174 -5.70 14.16 14.07
CA MET A 174 -7.02 13.56 13.93
C MET A 174 -7.59 13.16 15.28
N THR A 175 -6.82 12.52 16.15
CA THR A 175 -7.27 12.14 17.49
C THR A 175 -7.71 13.37 18.30
N ARG A 176 -6.94 14.48 18.26
CA ARG A 176 -7.29 15.73 18.97
C ARG A 176 -8.55 16.41 18.40
N ALA A 177 -8.82 16.26 17.10
CA ALA A 177 -10.00 16.85 16.45
C ALA A 177 -11.30 16.09 16.75
N TYR A 178 -11.20 14.85 17.24
CA TYR A 178 -12.34 13.99 17.56
C TYR A 178 -12.45 13.65 19.06
N ALA A 179 -11.58 14.20 19.89
CA ALA A 179 -11.67 14.16 21.35
C ALA A 179 -12.46 15.34 21.89
#